data_ad5d7155a254df1bac53a373c6bf7b57
#
_entry.id   ad5d7155a254df1bac53a373c6bf7b57
#
_cell.length_a   1.000
_cell.length_b   1.000
_cell.length_c   1.000
_cell.angle_alpha   90.00
_cell.angle_beta   90.00
_cell.angle_gamma   90.00
#
_symmetry.space_group_name_H-M   'P 1'
#
loop_
_entity.id
_entity.type
_entity.pdbx_description
1 polymer ?
#
loop_
_entity_poly.entity_id
_entity_poly.type
_entity_poly.pdbx_seq_one_letter_code
_entity_poly.pdbx_strand_id
1 'polypeptide(L)'
;MKNKKNLTKRREFLKKAGLISAGAIGASTLAAPYGYAATNPIKWRLQTYSGAPLGAHVVLPQIEAFNKAAHGEMEIELFYADQLVPTDELFRAMQAGTIDAVQSDDATMGSPVDISVFGGYFPFATRYSLDVPAMFKYYGLDEIWAEAYGEVRDVTWLSTSAWDPLSLIHISEPTRLSRI
;
A
#
# COMPACT_ATOMS: atom_id res chain seq x y z
N MET A 1 12.69 3.56 60.28
CA MET A 1 11.73 4.67 60.30
C MET A 1 12.02 5.75 59.24
N LYS A 2 12.31 5.41 57.96
CA LYS A 2 12.61 6.40 56.89
C LYS A 2 11.52 6.53 55.79
N ASN A 3 10.41 5.78 55.88
CA ASN A 3 9.47 5.70 54.75
C ASN A 3 8.19 6.55 54.86
N LYS A 4 7.90 7.14 56.04
CA LYS A 4 6.70 7.97 56.22
C LYS A 4 6.85 9.43 55.75
N LYS A 5 8.07 9.99 55.70
CA LYS A 5 8.29 11.37 55.25
C LYS A 5 8.19 11.60 53.77
N ASN A 6 8.38 10.57 52.95
CA ASN A 6 8.28 10.70 51.47
C ASN A 6 6.83 10.63 50.95
N LEU A 7 5.94 9.96 51.66
CA LEU A 7 4.52 9.86 51.27
C LEU A 7 3.76 11.18 51.54
N THR A 8 4.13 11.92 52.55
CA THR A 8 3.52 13.21 52.88
C THR A 8 3.86 14.27 51.81
N LYS A 9 5.10 14.32 51.34
CA LYS A 9 5.53 15.26 50.29
C LYS A 9 4.86 15.00 48.95
N ARG A 10 4.65 13.76 48.55
CA ARG A 10 3.91 13.39 47.36
C ARG A 10 2.44 13.79 47.41
N ARG A 11 1.82 13.62 48.59
CA ARG A 11 0.40 13.95 48.81
C ARG A 11 0.17 15.47 48.84
N GLU A 12 1.12 16.25 49.37
CA GLU A 12 1.07 17.72 49.32
C GLU A 12 1.30 18.26 47.88
N PHE A 13 2.19 17.63 47.11
CA PHE A 13 2.42 18.00 45.74
C PHE A 13 1.15 17.76 44.88
N LEU A 14 0.50 16.61 45.03
CA LEU A 14 -0.74 16.30 44.34
C LEU A 14 -1.92 17.21 44.72
N LYS A 15 -1.99 17.63 45.99
CA LYS A 15 -3.00 18.62 46.45
C LYS A 15 -2.76 20.00 45.86
N LYS A 16 -1.49 20.44 45.73
CA LYS A 16 -1.14 21.72 45.11
C LYS A 16 -1.36 21.69 43.56
N ALA A 17 -1.06 20.57 42.91
CA ALA A 17 -1.32 20.39 41.50
C ALA A 17 -2.83 20.35 41.17
N GLY A 18 -3.66 19.76 42.04
CA GLY A 18 -5.11 19.73 41.90
C GLY A 18 -5.82 21.08 42.09
N LEU A 19 -5.23 22.02 42.84
CA LEU A 19 -5.79 23.35 43.05
C LEU A 19 -5.53 24.33 41.90
N ILE A 20 -4.54 24.05 41.07
CA ILE A 20 -4.25 24.86 39.88
C ILE A 20 -5.19 24.49 38.72
N SER A 21 -5.77 23.29 38.70
CA SER A 21 -6.70 22.83 37.66
C SER A 21 -8.16 23.27 37.83
N ALA A 22 -8.52 23.81 39.01
CA ALA A 22 -9.90 24.23 39.30
C ALA A 22 -10.23 25.69 38.84
N GLY A 23 -9.25 26.44 38.39
CA GLY A 23 -9.42 27.86 37.99
C GLY A 23 -9.53 28.12 36.49
N ALA A 24 -9.49 27.09 35.62
CA ALA A 24 -9.46 27.23 34.17
C ALA A 24 -10.64 26.55 33.47
N ILE A 25 -11.80 26.45 34.11
CA ILE A 25 -13.04 26.02 33.41
C ILE A 25 -13.77 27.29 32.95
N GLY A 26 -13.30 27.83 31.83
CA GLY A 26 -13.97 28.98 31.26
C GLY A 26 -13.24 29.60 30.09
N ALA A 27 -12.67 28.83 29.17
CA ALA A 27 -12.30 29.36 27.88
C ALA A 27 -12.09 28.22 26.88
N SER A 28 -12.99 28.19 25.88
CA SER A 28 -12.78 27.64 24.55
C SER A 28 -12.44 26.15 24.50
N THR A 29 -13.46 25.35 24.23
CA THR A 29 -13.32 24.19 23.34
C THR A 29 -12.90 24.67 21.94
N LEU A 30 -11.75 25.31 21.86
CA LEU A 30 -10.96 25.27 20.63
C LEU A 30 -10.54 23.82 20.54
N ALA A 31 -11.21 23.07 19.64
CA ALA A 31 -10.70 21.80 19.16
C ALA A 31 -9.23 22.07 18.79
N ALA A 32 -8.32 21.70 19.68
CA ALA A 32 -6.93 21.59 19.29
C ALA A 32 -6.99 20.67 18.05
N PRO A 33 -6.49 21.09 16.90
CA PRO A 33 -6.30 20.14 15.82
C PRO A 33 -5.52 19.00 16.48
N TYR A 34 -6.00 17.79 16.34
CA TYR A 34 -5.26 16.61 16.79
C TYR A 34 -3.85 16.77 16.22
N GLY A 35 -2.94 17.28 17.05
CA GLY A 35 -1.54 17.32 16.73
C GLY A 35 -1.12 15.87 16.76
N TYR A 36 -1.15 15.22 15.60
CA TYR A 36 -0.46 13.96 15.43
C TYR A 36 0.98 14.25 15.82
N ALA A 37 1.38 13.70 16.98
CA ALA A 37 2.78 13.69 17.33
C ALA A 37 3.48 13.08 16.12
N ALA A 38 4.46 13.77 15.59
CA ALA A 38 5.23 13.32 14.44
C ALA A 38 5.95 12.02 14.84
N THR A 39 5.25 10.92 14.78
CA THR A 39 5.83 9.60 14.74
C THR A 39 6.59 9.57 13.41
N ASN A 40 7.82 9.06 13.42
CA ASN A 40 8.55 8.87 12.17
C ASN A 40 7.62 8.15 11.18
N PRO A 41 7.36 8.72 10.00
CA PRO A 41 6.43 8.12 9.05
C PRO A 41 6.92 6.72 8.69
N ILE A 42 5.98 5.81 8.55
CA ILE A 42 6.27 4.49 7.98
C ILE A 42 6.64 4.73 6.51
N LYS A 43 7.85 4.31 6.12
CA LYS A 43 8.31 4.49 4.74
C LYS A 43 8.31 3.15 4.03
N TRP A 44 7.60 3.09 2.89
CA TRP A 44 7.60 1.94 2.00
C TRP A 44 8.28 2.26 0.68
N ARG A 45 9.11 1.34 0.22
CA ARG A 45 9.65 1.33 -1.13
C ARG A 45 8.74 0.44 -1.98
N LEU A 46 8.05 1.04 -2.92
CA LEU A 46 7.19 0.33 -3.87
C LEU A 46 7.87 0.34 -5.24
N GLN A 47 8.11 -0.85 -5.80
CA GLN A 47 8.55 -0.94 -7.18
C GLN A 47 7.43 -1.43 -8.08
N THR A 48 7.21 -0.72 -9.20
CA THR A 48 6.29 -1.14 -10.25
C THR A 48 7.04 -1.85 -11.37
N TYR A 49 6.34 -2.75 -12.08
CA TYR A 49 6.85 -3.34 -13.31
C TYR A 49 6.82 -2.36 -14.49
N SER A 50 6.12 -1.26 -14.35
CA SER A 50 5.97 -0.25 -15.39
C SER A 50 7.23 0.58 -15.55
N GLY A 51 7.65 0.78 -16.79
CA GLY A 51 8.71 1.75 -17.11
C GLY A 51 8.29 3.18 -16.79
N ALA A 52 9.28 4.09 -16.75
CA ALA A 52 9.07 5.48 -16.34
C ALA A 52 7.91 6.22 -17.07
N PRO A 53 7.69 6.08 -18.39
CA PRO A 53 6.58 6.77 -19.03
C PRO A 53 5.21 6.37 -18.51
N LEU A 54 4.96 5.06 -18.38
CA LEU A 54 3.69 4.56 -17.88
C LEU A 54 3.57 4.77 -16.36
N GLY A 55 4.63 4.49 -15.63
CA GLY A 55 4.67 4.64 -14.18
C GLY A 55 4.40 6.08 -13.74
N ALA A 56 4.98 7.08 -14.42
CA ALA A 56 4.78 8.48 -14.12
C ALA A 56 3.34 8.97 -14.39
N HIS A 57 2.68 8.41 -15.39
CA HIS A 57 1.33 8.85 -15.76
C HIS A 57 0.21 8.08 -15.05
N VAL A 58 0.45 6.84 -14.62
CA VAL A 58 -0.59 5.97 -14.05
C VAL A 58 -0.34 5.69 -12.58
N VAL A 59 0.88 5.28 -12.21
CA VAL A 59 1.17 4.83 -10.84
C VAL A 59 1.47 6.00 -9.92
N LEU A 60 2.31 6.93 -10.35
CA LEU A 60 2.73 8.07 -9.54
C LEU A 60 1.55 8.92 -9.00
N PRO A 61 0.54 9.29 -9.79
CA PRO A 61 -0.60 10.04 -9.28
C PRO A 61 -1.38 9.33 -8.18
N GLN A 62 -1.44 7.99 -8.22
CA GLN A 62 -2.10 7.19 -7.20
C GLN A 62 -1.29 7.21 -5.89
N ILE A 63 0.04 7.07 -5.99
CA ILE A 63 0.94 7.15 -4.84
C ILE A 63 0.92 8.55 -4.21
N GLU A 64 0.94 9.60 -5.02
CA GLU A 64 0.83 10.99 -4.52
C GLU A 64 -0.51 11.23 -3.80
N ALA A 65 -1.61 10.72 -4.35
CA ALA A 65 -2.92 10.81 -3.71
C ALA A 65 -2.94 10.05 -2.36
N PHE A 66 -2.34 8.86 -2.31
CA PHE A 66 -2.20 8.09 -1.08
C PHE A 66 -1.34 8.85 -0.04
N ASN A 67 -0.15 9.30 -0.42
CA ASN A 67 0.76 10.01 0.48
C ASN A 67 0.11 11.28 1.04
N LYS A 68 -0.66 11.98 0.22
CA LYS A 68 -1.46 13.12 0.67
C LYS A 68 -2.54 12.72 1.67
N ALA A 69 -3.24 11.63 1.44
CA ALA A 69 -4.29 11.11 2.32
C ALA A 69 -3.73 10.54 3.63
N ALA A 70 -2.52 10.04 3.63
CA ALA A 70 -1.85 9.49 4.81
C ALA A 70 -1.37 10.56 5.80
N HIS A 71 -1.47 11.86 5.47
CA HIS A 71 -1.16 13.01 6.36
C HIS A 71 0.20 12.91 7.08
N GLY A 72 1.19 12.24 6.48
CA GLY A 72 2.52 12.05 7.05
C GLY A 72 2.66 10.88 8.03
N GLU A 73 1.64 10.07 8.22
CA GLU A 73 1.73 8.82 8.99
C GLU A 73 2.47 7.73 8.21
N MET A 74 2.29 7.72 6.88
CA MET A 74 2.93 6.79 5.97
C MET A 74 3.34 7.51 4.69
N GLU A 75 4.45 7.08 4.11
CA GLU A 75 4.98 7.59 2.85
C GLU A 75 5.39 6.40 1.96
N ILE A 76 4.91 6.38 0.73
CA ILE A 76 5.32 5.41 -0.27
C ILE A 76 6.24 6.12 -1.26
N GLU A 77 7.45 5.59 -1.42
CA GLU A 77 8.42 6.00 -2.43
C GLU A 77 8.31 5.06 -3.64
N LEU A 78 8.04 5.62 -4.82
CA LEU A 78 7.86 4.87 -6.06
C LEU A 78 9.16 4.68 -6.81
N PHE A 79 9.42 3.44 -7.19
CA PHE A 79 10.50 3.03 -8.09
C PHE A 79 9.90 2.40 -9.34
N TYR A 80 10.44 2.73 -10.51
CA TYR A 80 10.02 2.17 -11.78
C TYR A 80 10.68 0.81 -12.05
N ALA A 81 10.28 0.15 -13.14
CA ALA A 81 10.84 -1.14 -13.54
C ALA A 81 12.37 -1.14 -13.50
N ASP A 82 12.93 -2.20 -12.92
CA ASP A 82 14.37 -2.49 -12.87
C ASP A 82 15.24 -1.45 -12.12
N GLN A 83 14.63 -0.57 -11.31
CA GLN A 83 15.39 0.42 -10.54
C GLN A 83 16.01 -0.12 -9.26
N LEU A 84 15.33 -0.97 -8.52
CA LEU A 84 15.86 -1.59 -7.30
C LEU A 84 16.26 -3.05 -7.55
N VAL A 85 15.37 -3.80 -8.19
CA VAL A 85 15.59 -5.20 -8.56
C VAL A 85 15.03 -5.47 -9.95
N PRO A 86 15.51 -6.51 -10.68
CA PRO A 86 14.90 -6.96 -11.92
C PRO A 86 13.41 -7.27 -11.73
N THR A 87 12.60 -6.99 -12.73
CA THR A 87 11.14 -7.09 -12.65
C THR A 87 10.66 -8.52 -12.36
N ASP A 88 11.32 -9.55 -12.87
CA ASP A 88 11.04 -10.96 -12.62
C ASP A 88 11.45 -11.44 -11.22
N GLU A 89 12.24 -10.66 -10.49
CA GLU A 89 12.66 -10.93 -9.11
C GLU A 89 11.83 -10.16 -8.05
N LEU A 90 10.85 -9.37 -8.46
CA LEU A 90 10.06 -8.51 -7.57
C LEU A 90 9.44 -9.26 -6.41
N PHE A 91 8.84 -10.43 -6.68
CA PHE A 91 8.20 -11.24 -5.65
C PHE A 91 9.19 -11.70 -4.58
N ARG A 92 10.35 -12.21 -5.00
CA ARG A 92 11.41 -12.66 -4.08
C ARG A 92 12.01 -11.50 -3.28
N ALA A 93 12.18 -10.34 -3.92
CA ALA A 93 12.71 -9.15 -3.28
C ALA A 93 11.74 -8.62 -2.19
N MET A 94 10.44 -8.69 -2.42
CA MET A 94 9.41 -8.36 -1.43
C MET A 94 9.44 -9.34 -0.26
N GLN A 95 9.48 -10.66 -0.52
CA GLN A 95 9.60 -11.66 0.55
C GLN A 95 10.88 -11.52 1.38
N ALA A 96 11.98 -11.08 0.74
CA ALA A 96 13.24 -10.84 1.42
C ALA A 96 13.30 -9.49 2.17
N GLY A 97 12.25 -8.65 2.05
CA GLY A 97 12.22 -7.31 2.66
C GLY A 97 13.16 -6.30 1.99
N THR A 98 13.65 -6.57 0.77
CA THR A 98 14.43 -5.62 -0.01
C THR A 98 13.57 -4.48 -0.53
N ILE A 99 12.32 -4.76 -0.85
CA ILE A 99 11.26 -3.81 -1.17
C ILE A 99 10.04 -4.12 -0.30
N ASP A 100 9.24 -3.11 -0.01
CA ASP A 100 8.14 -3.23 0.94
C ASP A 100 6.80 -3.50 0.24
N ALA A 101 6.67 -3.07 -1.02
CA ALA A 101 5.48 -3.29 -1.82
C ALA A 101 5.82 -3.43 -3.32
N VAL A 102 4.95 -4.11 -4.04
CA VAL A 102 5.05 -4.34 -5.50
C VAL A 102 3.74 -3.98 -6.16
N GLN A 103 3.81 -3.26 -7.27
CA GLN A 103 2.70 -3.08 -8.20
C GLN A 103 3.10 -3.74 -9.53
N SER A 104 2.56 -4.91 -9.79
CA SER A 104 2.87 -5.71 -10.98
C SER A 104 1.70 -6.64 -11.30
N ASP A 105 1.78 -7.32 -12.43
CA ASP A 105 0.98 -8.50 -12.66
C ASP A 105 1.71 -9.74 -12.08
N ASP A 106 0.93 -10.75 -11.74
CA ASP A 106 1.42 -11.95 -11.07
C ASP A 106 2.46 -12.71 -11.88
N ALA A 107 2.29 -12.77 -13.19
CA ALA A 107 3.19 -13.48 -14.09
C ALA A 107 4.53 -12.74 -14.26
N THR A 108 4.48 -11.43 -14.42
CA THR A 108 5.67 -10.59 -14.64
C THR A 108 6.55 -10.53 -13.39
N MET A 109 5.98 -10.51 -12.19
CA MET A 109 6.77 -10.42 -10.95
C MET A 109 7.34 -11.76 -10.47
N GLY A 110 7.11 -12.86 -11.19
CA GLY A 110 7.60 -14.18 -10.79
C GLY A 110 6.89 -14.78 -9.58
N SER A 111 5.59 -14.49 -9.42
CA SER A 111 4.79 -15.04 -8.33
C SER A 111 4.74 -16.57 -8.38
N PRO A 112 4.98 -17.28 -7.26
CA PRO A 112 4.86 -18.74 -7.16
C PRO A 112 3.42 -19.20 -6.89
N VAL A 113 2.44 -18.29 -6.82
CA VAL A 113 1.06 -18.62 -6.49
C VAL A 113 0.34 -19.14 -7.72
N ASP A 114 -0.24 -20.34 -7.64
CA ASP A 114 -0.85 -21.02 -8.79
C ASP A 114 -1.97 -20.21 -9.47
N ILE A 115 -2.75 -19.47 -8.68
CA ILE A 115 -3.83 -18.63 -9.19
C ILE A 115 -3.34 -17.52 -10.11
N SER A 116 -2.06 -17.15 -10.03
CA SER A 116 -1.43 -16.13 -10.86
C SER A 116 -1.61 -16.38 -12.36
N VAL A 117 -1.74 -17.65 -12.75
CA VAL A 117 -2.01 -18.05 -14.15
C VAL A 117 -3.33 -17.47 -14.68
N PHE A 118 -4.29 -17.24 -13.78
CA PHE A 118 -5.60 -16.69 -14.10
C PHE A 118 -5.70 -15.18 -13.84
N GLY A 119 -4.71 -14.62 -13.20
CA GLY A 119 -4.71 -13.25 -12.71
C GLY A 119 -4.45 -12.17 -13.75
N GLY A 120 -3.90 -12.53 -14.88
CA GLY A 120 -3.60 -11.59 -15.96
C GLY A 120 -4.10 -12.14 -17.28
N TYR A 121 -3.84 -11.59 -18.29
CA TYR A 121 -3.79 -11.96 -19.71
C TYR A 121 -4.56 -13.22 -20.15
N PHE A 122 -5.67 -13.57 -19.49
CA PHE A 122 -6.52 -14.66 -19.95
C PHE A 122 -7.33 -14.18 -21.18
N PRO A 123 -7.08 -14.72 -22.38
CA PRO A 123 -7.71 -14.23 -23.59
C PRO A 123 -9.23 -14.29 -23.47
N PHE A 124 -9.89 -13.20 -23.87
CA PHE A 124 -11.35 -13.07 -23.90
C PHE A 124 -12.06 -13.16 -22.52
N ALA A 125 -11.33 -13.12 -21.40
CA ALA A 125 -11.93 -13.16 -20.08
C ALA A 125 -12.77 -11.91 -19.81
N THR A 126 -12.35 -10.77 -20.30
CA THR A 126 -13.03 -9.49 -20.10
C THR A 126 -13.19 -8.75 -21.43
N ARG A 127 -14.23 -7.94 -21.53
CA ARG A 127 -14.48 -7.09 -22.69
C ARG A 127 -13.86 -5.70 -22.54
N TYR A 128 -13.83 -5.19 -21.32
CA TYR A 128 -13.32 -3.86 -21.01
C TYR A 128 -12.33 -3.94 -19.85
N SER A 129 -11.35 -3.02 -19.83
CA SER A 129 -10.35 -2.94 -18.76
C SER A 129 -10.95 -2.78 -17.36
N LEU A 130 -12.13 -2.16 -17.26
CA LEU A 130 -12.84 -1.98 -16.00
C LEU A 130 -13.62 -3.21 -15.51
N ASP A 131 -13.78 -4.23 -16.35
CA ASP A 131 -14.46 -5.46 -15.96
C ASP A 131 -13.63 -6.20 -14.90
N VAL A 132 -12.30 -6.15 -14.99
CA VAL A 132 -11.41 -6.84 -14.02
C VAL A 132 -11.56 -6.30 -12.61
N PRO A 133 -11.41 -5.00 -12.33
CA PRO A 133 -11.65 -4.48 -10.97
C PRO A 133 -13.06 -4.76 -10.47
N ALA A 134 -14.05 -4.78 -11.37
CA ALA A 134 -15.43 -5.14 -11.00
C ALA A 134 -15.54 -6.61 -10.59
N MET A 135 -14.86 -7.52 -11.29
CA MET A 135 -14.83 -8.95 -10.95
C MET A 135 -14.19 -9.16 -9.57
N PHE A 136 -13.09 -8.50 -9.29
CA PHE A 136 -12.43 -8.58 -8.00
C PHE A 136 -13.35 -8.04 -6.89
N LYS A 137 -13.87 -6.83 -7.03
CA LYS A 137 -14.62 -6.14 -5.98
C LYS A 137 -16.02 -6.70 -5.73
N TYR A 138 -16.70 -7.18 -6.76
CA TYR A 138 -18.14 -7.53 -6.66
C TYR A 138 -18.44 -9.01 -6.89
N TYR A 139 -17.52 -9.80 -7.41
CA TYR A 139 -17.72 -11.20 -7.74
C TYR A 139 -16.79 -12.16 -6.99
N GLY A 140 -16.13 -11.67 -5.94
CA GLY A 140 -15.41 -12.50 -4.97
C GLY A 140 -13.99 -12.89 -5.37
N LEU A 141 -13.39 -12.26 -6.40
CA LEU A 141 -12.02 -12.59 -6.77
C LEU A 141 -11.01 -12.01 -5.76
N ASP A 142 -11.29 -10.89 -5.09
CA ASP A 142 -10.43 -10.34 -4.05
C ASP A 142 -10.22 -11.34 -2.90
N GLU A 143 -11.29 -12.02 -2.49
CA GLU A 143 -11.24 -13.03 -1.43
C GLU A 143 -10.39 -14.24 -1.84
N ILE A 144 -10.54 -14.69 -3.08
CA ILE A 144 -9.79 -15.85 -3.60
C ILE A 144 -8.29 -15.51 -3.70
N TRP A 145 -7.95 -14.31 -4.19
CA TRP A 145 -6.56 -13.86 -4.25
C TRP A 145 -5.98 -13.65 -2.86
N ALA A 146 -6.74 -13.02 -1.95
CA ALA A 146 -6.30 -12.82 -0.58
C ALA A 146 -6.05 -14.16 0.16
N GLU A 147 -6.89 -15.18 -0.07
CA GLU A 147 -6.69 -16.52 0.46
C GLU A 147 -5.42 -17.16 -0.11
N ALA A 148 -5.28 -17.18 -1.43
CA ALA A 148 -4.14 -17.80 -2.10
C ALA A 148 -2.80 -17.14 -1.75
N TYR A 149 -2.74 -15.82 -1.68
CA TYR A 149 -1.54 -15.10 -1.24
C TYR A 149 -1.31 -15.18 0.26
N GLY A 150 -2.37 -15.35 1.06
CA GLY A 150 -2.29 -15.56 2.51
C GLY A 150 -1.59 -16.88 2.90
N GLU A 151 -1.54 -17.86 2.01
CA GLU A 151 -0.77 -19.09 2.19
C GLU A 151 0.74 -18.86 1.99
N VAL A 152 1.12 -17.76 1.35
CA VAL A 152 2.52 -17.41 1.12
C VAL A 152 3.03 -16.60 2.30
N ARG A 153 4.11 -17.07 2.90
CA ARG A 153 4.73 -16.42 4.04
C ARG A 153 5.17 -14.99 3.71
N ASP A 154 4.86 -14.07 4.64
CA ASP A 154 5.32 -12.68 4.63
C ASP A 154 4.81 -11.88 3.41
N VAL A 155 3.67 -12.27 2.82
CA VAL A 155 3.04 -11.58 1.69
C VAL A 155 1.58 -11.29 2.01
N THR A 156 1.10 -10.14 1.58
CA THR A 156 -0.30 -9.74 1.72
C THR A 156 -0.82 -9.16 0.41
N TRP A 157 -1.92 -9.70 -0.08
CA TRP A 157 -2.66 -9.12 -1.19
C TRP A 157 -3.36 -7.84 -0.74
N LEU A 158 -3.25 -6.77 -1.53
CA LEU A 158 -3.89 -5.50 -1.22
C LEU A 158 -5.10 -5.23 -2.12
N SER A 159 -4.90 -5.23 -3.42
CA SER A 159 -5.98 -5.00 -4.41
C SER A 159 -5.50 -5.24 -5.83
N THR A 160 -6.47 -5.31 -6.76
CA THR A 160 -6.20 -5.32 -8.19
C THR A 160 -6.28 -3.93 -8.82
N SER A 161 -5.72 -3.77 -10.01
CA SER A 161 -5.89 -2.61 -10.89
C SER A 161 -6.59 -3.01 -12.20
N ALA A 162 -6.94 -2.02 -13.03
CA ALA A 162 -7.49 -2.30 -14.35
C ALA A 162 -6.42 -2.89 -15.28
N TRP A 163 -6.81 -3.85 -16.11
CA TRP A 163 -5.97 -4.51 -17.11
C TRP A 163 -6.54 -4.31 -18.50
N ASP A 164 -5.67 -4.35 -19.48
CA ASP A 164 -6.11 -4.34 -20.87
C ASP A 164 -6.69 -5.69 -21.25
N PRO A 165 -7.87 -5.73 -21.91
CA PRO A 165 -8.44 -6.98 -22.42
C PRO A 165 -7.53 -7.55 -23.50
N LEU A 166 -7.13 -8.81 -23.36
CA LEU A 166 -6.35 -9.51 -24.35
C LEU A 166 -7.24 -10.22 -25.37
N SER A 167 -6.90 -10.05 -26.63
CA SER A 167 -7.45 -10.85 -27.70
C SER A 167 -6.34 -11.47 -28.55
N LEU A 168 -6.67 -12.47 -29.35
CA LEU A 168 -5.71 -13.14 -30.25
C LEU A 168 -5.04 -12.20 -31.26
N ILE A 169 -5.68 -11.10 -31.63
CA ILE A 169 -5.08 -10.10 -32.51
C ILE A 169 -3.90 -9.39 -31.88
N HIS A 170 -3.87 -9.24 -30.54
CA HIS A 170 -2.74 -8.66 -29.81
C HIS A 170 -1.54 -9.62 -29.73
N ILE A 171 -1.77 -10.92 -29.90
CA ILE A 171 -0.73 -11.94 -29.88
C ILE A 171 -0.14 -12.17 -31.29
N SER A 172 -0.94 -12.01 -32.36
CA SER A 172 -0.58 -12.42 -33.70
C SER A 172 -0.11 -11.31 -34.66
N GLU A 173 -0.18 -10.02 -34.26
CA GLU A 173 0.05 -8.91 -35.19
C GLU A 173 1.24 -7.96 -35.01
N PRO A 174 2.36 -8.30 -34.35
CA PRO A 174 3.52 -7.42 -34.46
C PRO A 174 4.16 -7.40 -35.86
N THR A 175 3.78 -8.34 -36.76
CA THR A 175 4.42 -8.51 -38.06
C THR A 175 3.68 -7.90 -39.24
N ARG A 176 2.41 -7.56 -39.14
CA ARG A 176 1.64 -6.99 -40.24
C ARG A 176 1.73 -5.48 -40.40
N LEU A 177 1.93 -4.75 -39.31
CA LEU A 177 2.03 -3.28 -39.33
C LEU A 177 3.37 -2.74 -39.87
N SER A 178 4.37 -3.58 -40.05
CA SER A 178 5.66 -3.18 -40.62
C SER A 178 5.73 -3.23 -42.16
N ARG A 179 4.61 -3.46 -42.86
CA ARG A 179 4.53 -3.57 -44.30
C ARG A 179 3.57 -2.60 -45.00
N ILE A 180 3.19 -1.52 -44.33
CA ILE A 180 2.45 -0.42 -44.98
C ILE A 180 3.36 0.80 -45.07
#